data_6c5c021a84fff3ade5afae4854c2757f
#
_entry.id   6c5c021a84fff3ade5afae4854c2757f
#
_cell.length_a   1.000
_cell.length_b   1.000
_cell.length_c   1.000
_cell.angle_alpha   90.00
_cell.angle_beta   90.00
_cell.angle_gamma   90.00
#
_symmetry.space_group_name_H-M   'P 1'
#
loop_
_entity.id
_entity.type
_entity.pdbx_description
1 polymer ?
#
loop_
_entity_poly.entity_id
_entity_poly.type
_entity_poly.pdbx_seq_one_letter_code
_entity_poly.pdbx_strand_id
1 'polypeptide(L)'
;PTPGKIAIAATKQLVNQHDLALAYSPGVAAPCEEIVKDPAAAFKYTSRGNLVGVVTNGTAVLGLGDIGPLAGKPVMEGKGVLFKKFSGIDVFDIEINEKDPDKLVEIIASLEPTFGGINLEDIKAPDCFYIERKLRERMKIPVFHDDQHGTAIVVGAAATNALLVAEKRFEDIKVVSTGGGAAGSQLPSGSRISSPASSAPSKSVMVLISSCASARMPSGRPSTGG
;
A
#
# COMPACT_ATOMS: atom_id res chain seq x y z
N PRO A 1 -11.71 11.20 -23.65
CA PRO A 1 -10.96 11.08 -22.40
C PRO A 1 -10.29 9.71 -22.36
N THR A 2 -9.03 9.67 -21.91
CA THR A 2 -8.31 8.43 -21.73
C THR A 2 -8.90 7.70 -20.51
N PRO A 3 -9.27 6.41 -20.61
CA PRO A 3 -9.75 5.65 -19.46
C PRO A 3 -8.59 5.35 -18.50
N GLY A 4 -8.92 5.12 -17.21
CA GLY A 4 -7.94 4.85 -16.16
C GLY A 4 -7.23 6.11 -15.65
N LYS A 5 -6.36 5.92 -14.65
CA LYS A 5 -5.63 7.00 -13.97
C LYS A 5 -4.12 6.94 -14.18
N ILE A 6 -3.62 5.82 -14.69
CA ILE A 6 -2.18 5.60 -14.94
C ILE A 6 -1.96 5.27 -16.41
N ALA A 7 -0.75 5.55 -16.88
CA ALA A 7 -0.27 5.18 -18.20
C ALA A 7 1.21 4.81 -18.12
N ILE A 8 1.65 3.91 -19.00
CA ILE A 8 3.06 3.56 -19.14
C ILE A 8 3.62 4.33 -20.33
N ALA A 9 4.72 5.04 -20.12
CA ALA A 9 5.39 5.83 -21.13
C ALA A 9 6.84 5.39 -21.29
N ALA A 10 7.29 5.27 -22.54
CA ALA A 10 8.70 5.03 -22.82
C ALA A 10 9.54 6.26 -22.45
N THR A 11 10.69 6.04 -21.79
CA THR A 11 11.65 7.09 -21.40
C THR A 11 12.75 7.32 -22.43
N LYS A 12 12.83 6.47 -23.45
CA LYS A 12 13.80 6.53 -24.54
C LYS A 12 13.09 6.74 -25.87
N GLN A 13 13.74 7.47 -26.75
CA GLN A 13 13.23 7.66 -28.10
C GLN A 13 13.41 6.40 -28.93
N LEU A 14 12.51 6.18 -29.86
CA LEU A 14 12.58 5.12 -30.87
C LEU A 14 12.15 5.73 -32.20
N VAL A 15 13.05 6.43 -32.87
CA VAL A 15 12.78 7.18 -34.11
C VAL A 15 13.44 6.55 -35.34
N ASN A 16 14.53 5.83 -35.15
CA ASN A 16 15.32 5.26 -36.21
C ASN A 16 15.89 3.89 -35.83
N GLN A 17 16.55 3.22 -36.79
CA GLN A 17 17.12 1.89 -36.59
C GLN A 17 18.27 1.86 -35.57
N HIS A 18 18.99 2.95 -35.40
CA HIS A 18 20.04 3.05 -34.38
C HIS A 18 19.42 3.03 -32.98
N ASP A 19 18.36 3.81 -32.78
CA ASP A 19 17.62 3.81 -31.50
C ASP A 19 17.06 2.41 -31.18
N LEU A 20 16.53 1.73 -32.21
CA LEU A 20 16.06 0.33 -32.06
C LEU A 20 17.17 -0.62 -31.65
N ALA A 21 18.34 -0.50 -32.27
CA ALA A 21 19.49 -1.35 -31.94
C ALA A 21 19.98 -1.12 -30.50
N LEU A 22 19.88 0.09 -29.97
CA LEU A 22 20.23 0.40 -28.58
C LEU A 22 19.13 -0.04 -27.59
N ALA A 23 17.86 0.22 -27.94
CA ALA A 23 16.73 -0.06 -27.04
C ALA A 23 16.39 -1.54 -26.95
N TYR A 24 16.71 -2.33 -27.97
CA TYR A 24 16.36 -3.74 -28.03
C TYR A 24 17.55 -4.60 -28.49
N SER A 25 17.56 -5.10 -29.73
CA SER A 25 18.60 -6.00 -30.20
C SER A 25 19.50 -5.29 -31.23
N PRO A 26 20.85 -5.40 -31.13
CA PRO A 26 21.63 -6.21 -30.18
C PRO A 26 22.03 -5.50 -28.87
N GLY A 27 21.84 -4.18 -28.75
CA GLY A 27 22.39 -3.35 -27.68
C GLY A 27 21.95 -3.77 -26.26
N VAL A 28 20.74 -4.33 -26.12
CA VAL A 28 20.21 -4.80 -24.84
C VAL A 28 21.02 -5.95 -24.20
N ALA A 29 21.86 -6.64 -24.98
CA ALA A 29 22.72 -7.70 -24.46
C ALA A 29 23.73 -7.18 -23.43
N ALA A 30 24.31 -5.99 -23.64
CA ALA A 30 25.31 -5.44 -22.75
C ALA A 30 24.79 -5.22 -21.31
N PRO A 31 23.65 -4.51 -21.05
CA PRO A 31 23.10 -4.42 -19.70
C PRO A 31 22.67 -5.78 -19.14
N CYS A 32 22.20 -6.74 -19.94
CA CYS A 32 21.89 -8.08 -19.46
C CYS A 32 23.13 -8.78 -18.92
N GLU A 33 24.25 -8.72 -19.62
CA GLU A 33 25.52 -9.32 -19.19
C GLU A 33 26.05 -8.68 -17.90
N GLU A 34 25.91 -7.36 -17.76
CA GLU A 34 26.29 -6.66 -16.52
C GLU A 34 25.42 -7.07 -15.33
N ILE A 35 24.10 -7.25 -15.52
CA ILE A 35 23.19 -7.73 -14.47
C ILE A 35 23.48 -9.18 -14.09
N VAL A 36 23.91 -10.03 -15.03
CA VAL A 36 24.35 -11.41 -14.72
C VAL A 36 25.60 -11.40 -13.83
N LYS A 37 26.54 -10.49 -14.07
CA LYS A 37 27.77 -10.36 -13.27
C LYS A 37 27.49 -9.77 -11.89
N ASP A 38 26.64 -8.75 -11.84
CA ASP A 38 26.23 -8.07 -10.63
C ASP A 38 24.71 -7.78 -10.66
N PRO A 39 23.88 -8.55 -9.92
CA PRO A 39 22.43 -8.33 -9.86
C PRO A 39 22.03 -6.93 -9.40
N ALA A 40 22.87 -6.21 -8.65
CA ALA A 40 22.59 -4.83 -8.23
C ALA A 40 22.59 -3.86 -9.41
N ALA A 41 23.25 -4.21 -10.52
CA ALA A 41 23.23 -3.42 -11.74
C ALA A 41 21.81 -3.29 -12.36
N ALA A 42 20.86 -4.16 -11.98
CA ALA A 42 19.45 -4.02 -12.38
C ALA A 42 18.85 -2.69 -11.94
N PHE A 43 19.23 -2.15 -10.80
CA PHE A 43 18.79 -0.82 -10.33
C PHE A 43 19.33 0.34 -11.16
N LYS A 44 20.43 0.13 -11.88
CA LYS A 44 21.06 1.12 -12.76
C LYS A 44 20.50 1.07 -14.18
N TYR A 45 20.26 -0.14 -14.70
CA TYR A 45 19.96 -0.35 -16.11
C TYR A 45 18.47 -0.55 -16.41
N THR A 46 17.63 -0.68 -15.39
CA THR A 46 16.19 -0.90 -15.55
C THR A 46 15.36 0.07 -14.70
N SER A 47 14.05 0.08 -14.92
CA SER A 47 13.12 0.86 -14.08
C SER A 47 12.96 0.29 -12.66
N ARG A 48 13.52 -0.89 -12.36
CA ARG A 48 13.36 -1.59 -11.09
C ARG A 48 13.70 -0.72 -9.87
N GLY A 49 14.67 0.17 -9.98
CA GLY A 49 15.10 1.05 -8.89
C GLY A 49 14.06 2.09 -8.45
N ASN A 50 13.05 2.36 -9.29
CA ASN A 50 11.98 3.33 -8.99
C ASN A 50 10.59 2.74 -9.27
N LEU A 51 10.42 1.43 -9.22
CA LEU A 51 9.17 0.76 -9.53
C LEU A 51 8.68 -0.07 -8.35
N VAL A 52 7.48 0.24 -7.85
CA VAL A 52 6.80 -0.49 -6.76
C VAL A 52 5.60 -1.25 -7.32
N GLY A 53 5.43 -2.51 -6.89
CA GLY A 53 4.21 -3.26 -7.12
C GLY A 53 3.19 -2.94 -6.03
N VAL A 54 2.07 -2.33 -6.40
CA VAL A 54 0.90 -2.20 -5.51
C VAL A 54 0.03 -3.43 -5.71
N VAL A 55 -0.01 -4.30 -4.72
CA VAL A 55 -0.59 -5.65 -4.85
C VAL A 55 -1.81 -5.79 -3.95
N THR A 56 -2.91 -6.29 -4.52
CA THR A 56 -4.15 -6.56 -3.81
C THR A 56 -4.79 -7.87 -4.25
N ASN A 57 -5.60 -8.46 -3.38
CA ASN A 57 -6.59 -9.48 -3.76
C ASN A 57 -8.03 -8.99 -3.58
N GLY A 58 -8.21 -7.72 -3.25
CA GLY A 58 -9.51 -7.07 -3.19
C GLY A 58 -10.44 -7.56 -2.08
N THR A 59 -9.88 -8.08 -0.97
CA THR A 59 -10.66 -8.68 0.12
C THR A 59 -11.08 -7.70 1.22
N ALA A 60 -10.53 -6.47 1.21
CA ALA A 60 -10.88 -5.41 2.19
C ALA A 60 -10.81 -4.02 1.55
N VAL A 61 -11.51 -3.81 0.44
CA VAL A 61 -11.44 -2.58 -0.34
C VAL A 61 -12.26 -1.48 0.30
N LEU A 62 -11.59 -0.46 0.87
CA LEU A 62 -12.22 0.69 1.52
C LEU A 62 -13.37 0.24 2.47
N GLY A 63 -14.50 0.92 2.46
CA GLY A 63 -15.72 0.53 3.19
C GLY A 63 -16.62 -0.49 2.47
N LEU A 64 -16.17 -1.03 1.33
CA LEU A 64 -16.94 -1.96 0.49
C LEU A 64 -16.71 -3.44 0.83
N GLY A 65 -15.60 -3.75 1.52
CA GLY A 65 -15.27 -5.11 1.93
C GLY A 65 -14.69 -5.97 0.80
N ASP A 66 -15.05 -7.25 0.75
CA ASP A 66 -14.58 -8.22 -0.25
C ASP A 66 -15.34 -8.06 -1.57
N ILE A 67 -14.88 -7.14 -2.40
CA ILE A 67 -15.46 -6.90 -3.74
C ILE A 67 -14.65 -7.55 -4.86
N GLY A 68 -13.54 -8.19 -4.52
CA GLY A 68 -12.63 -8.87 -5.43
C GLY A 68 -11.62 -7.96 -6.12
N PRO A 69 -10.57 -8.57 -6.71
CA PRO A 69 -9.43 -7.81 -7.22
C PRO A 69 -9.80 -6.91 -8.42
N LEU A 70 -10.63 -7.37 -9.34
CA LEU A 70 -11.00 -6.58 -10.51
C LEU A 70 -11.75 -5.29 -10.14
N ALA A 71 -12.70 -5.37 -9.20
CA ALA A 71 -13.44 -4.20 -8.75
C ALA A 71 -12.58 -3.26 -7.87
N GLY A 72 -11.51 -3.78 -7.26
CA GLY A 72 -10.52 -3.00 -6.51
C GLY A 72 -9.57 -2.17 -7.39
N LYS A 73 -9.42 -2.52 -8.68
CA LYS A 73 -8.46 -1.86 -9.57
C LYS A 73 -8.52 -0.32 -9.59
N PRO A 74 -9.67 0.35 -9.62
CA PRO A 74 -9.71 1.81 -9.58
C PRO A 74 -9.07 2.42 -8.33
N VAL A 75 -9.08 1.70 -7.20
CA VAL A 75 -8.41 2.13 -5.95
C VAL A 75 -6.91 1.96 -6.10
N MET A 76 -6.44 0.84 -6.66
CA MET A 76 -5.01 0.54 -6.87
C MET A 76 -4.37 1.53 -7.84
N GLU A 77 -5.03 1.87 -8.95
CA GLU A 77 -4.58 2.97 -9.82
C GLU A 77 -4.51 4.31 -9.07
N GLY A 78 -5.48 4.58 -8.19
CA GLY A 78 -5.45 5.76 -7.31
C GLY A 78 -4.23 5.77 -6.39
N LYS A 79 -3.88 4.63 -5.80
CA LYS A 79 -2.65 4.46 -5.00
C LYS A 79 -1.41 4.75 -5.86
N GLY A 80 -1.36 4.25 -7.09
CA GLY A 80 -0.27 4.54 -8.02
C GLY A 80 -0.10 6.03 -8.30
N VAL A 81 -1.21 6.77 -8.48
CA VAL A 81 -1.18 8.24 -8.62
C VAL A 81 -0.58 8.91 -7.38
N LEU A 82 -0.92 8.45 -6.17
CA LEU A 82 -0.37 9.00 -4.93
C LEU A 82 1.15 8.75 -4.82
N PHE A 83 1.62 7.54 -5.11
CA PHE A 83 3.04 7.22 -5.16
C PHE A 83 3.79 8.13 -6.11
N LYS A 84 3.26 8.31 -7.33
CA LYS A 84 3.88 9.20 -8.33
C LYS A 84 3.89 10.66 -7.88
N LYS A 85 2.76 11.15 -7.36
CA LYS A 85 2.61 12.55 -6.98
C LYS A 85 3.46 12.95 -5.79
N PHE A 86 3.53 12.11 -4.75
CA PHE A 86 4.16 12.48 -3.49
C PHE A 86 5.60 12.00 -3.35
N SER A 87 5.98 10.94 -4.07
CA SER A 87 7.29 10.32 -3.93
C SER A 87 8.06 10.20 -5.25
N GLY A 88 7.44 10.51 -6.39
CA GLY A 88 8.05 10.33 -7.70
C GLY A 88 8.21 8.87 -8.13
N ILE A 89 7.68 7.93 -7.34
CA ILE A 89 7.81 6.48 -7.57
C ILE A 89 6.79 6.03 -8.61
N ASP A 90 7.25 5.21 -9.55
CA ASP A 90 6.41 4.54 -10.54
C ASP A 90 5.76 3.29 -9.92
N VAL A 91 4.55 2.97 -10.38
CA VAL A 91 3.77 1.85 -9.84
C VAL A 91 3.21 1.00 -10.98
N PHE A 92 3.30 -0.32 -10.81
CA PHE A 92 2.37 -1.25 -11.45
C PHE A 92 1.38 -1.74 -10.38
N ASP A 93 0.10 -1.58 -10.63
CA ASP A 93 -0.96 -2.17 -9.83
C ASP A 93 -1.23 -3.60 -10.30
N ILE A 94 -1.21 -4.52 -9.34
CA ILE A 94 -1.29 -5.98 -9.57
C ILE A 94 -2.47 -6.54 -8.77
N GLU A 95 -3.53 -6.83 -9.46
CA GLU A 95 -4.75 -7.41 -8.90
C GLU A 95 -4.72 -8.94 -9.05
N ILE A 96 -4.59 -9.67 -7.93
CA ILE A 96 -4.43 -11.12 -7.92
C ILE A 96 -5.73 -11.79 -7.48
N ASN A 97 -6.28 -12.64 -8.34
CA ASN A 97 -7.49 -13.42 -8.03
C ASN A 97 -7.13 -14.70 -7.26
N GLU A 98 -6.58 -14.55 -6.06
CA GLU A 98 -6.27 -15.64 -5.13
C GLU A 98 -6.62 -15.23 -3.70
N LYS A 99 -7.32 -16.11 -2.98
CA LYS A 99 -7.72 -15.88 -1.57
C LYS A 99 -6.96 -16.75 -0.57
N ASP A 100 -6.31 -17.81 -1.05
CA ASP A 100 -5.43 -18.63 -0.21
C ASP A 100 -4.16 -17.84 0.12
N PRO A 101 -3.86 -17.58 1.41
CA PRO A 101 -2.73 -16.77 1.80
C PRO A 101 -1.37 -17.35 1.39
N ASP A 102 -1.20 -18.66 1.42
CA ASP A 102 0.06 -19.31 1.06
C ASP A 102 0.33 -19.19 -0.44
N LYS A 103 -0.69 -19.44 -1.27
CA LYS A 103 -0.59 -19.26 -2.71
C LYS A 103 -0.35 -17.79 -3.09
N LEU A 104 -1.02 -16.86 -2.39
CA LEU A 104 -0.83 -15.45 -2.61
C LEU A 104 0.63 -15.03 -2.31
N VAL A 105 1.21 -15.54 -1.21
CA VAL A 105 2.63 -15.36 -0.89
C VAL A 105 3.54 -15.88 -2.00
N GLU A 106 3.27 -17.08 -2.54
CA GLU A 106 4.05 -17.66 -3.64
C GLU A 106 4.02 -16.78 -4.90
N ILE A 107 2.82 -16.33 -5.28
CA ILE A 107 2.63 -15.47 -6.45
C ILE A 107 3.38 -14.16 -6.27
N ILE A 108 3.19 -13.47 -5.15
CA ILE A 108 3.81 -12.16 -4.90
C ILE A 108 5.33 -12.29 -4.84
N ALA A 109 5.85 -13.30 -4.15
CA ALA A 109 7.29 -13.52 -4.06
C ALA A 109 7.94 -13.76 -5.43
N SER A 110 7.24 -14.39 -6.36
CA SER A 110 7.73 -14.63 -7.73
C SER A 110 7.89 -13.34 -8.55
N LEU A 111 7.24 -12.24 -8.14
CA LEU A 111 7.32 -10.93 -8.80
C LEU A 111 8.55 -10.11 -8.38
N GLU A 112 9.34 -10.57 -7.41
CA GLU A 112 10.50 -9.83 -6.88
C GLU A 112 11.46 -9.31 -7.96
N PRO A 113 11.77 -10.04 -9.05
CA PRO A 113 12.69 -9.54 -10.07
C PRO A 113 12.23 -8.26 -10.76
N THR A 114 10.93 -8.00 -10.81
CA THR A 114 10.34 -6.82 -11.48
C THR A 114 10.44 -5.55 -10.66
N PHE A 115 10.34 -5.66 -9.33
CA PHE A 115 10.09 -4.52 -8.45
C PHE A 115 11.28 -4.16 -7.55
N GLY A 116 11.37 -2.88 -7.19
CA GLY A 116 12.24 -2.38 -6.13
C GLY A 116 11.59 -2.46 -4.75
N GLY A 117 10.28 -2.66 -4.68
CA GLY A 117 9.50 -2.82 -3.44
C GLY A 117 8.08 -3.28 -3.71
N ILE A 118 7.42 -3.79 -2.69
CA ILE A 118 6.01 -4.21 -2.73
C ILE A 118 5.21 -3.43 -1.68
N ASN A 119 4.12 -2.82 -2.12
CA ASN A 119 3.06 -2.29 -1.26
C ASN A 119 1.86 -3.23 -1.32
N LEU A 120 1.52 -3.86 -0.21
CA LEU A 120 0.29 -4.63 -0.06
C LEU A 120 -0.85 -3.67 0.30
N GLU A 121 -1.98 -3.81 -0.38
CA GLU A 121 -3.13 -2.92 -0.24
C GLU A 121 -4.44 -3.70 -0.18
N ASP A 122 -5.37 -3.27 0.66
CA ASP A 122 -6.74 -3.80 0.71
C ASP A 122 -6.84 -5.34 0.88
N ILE A 123 -5.90 -5.93 1.62
CA ILE A 123 -5.92 -7.34 2.02
C ILE A 123 -6.50 -7.43 3.42
N LYS A 124 -7.53 -8.25 3.59
CA LYS A 124 -8.26 -8.37 4.87
C LYS A 124 -7.38 -8.87 6.02
N ALA A 125 -7.68 -8.39 7.23
CA ALA A 125 -7.17 -8.99 8.46
C ALA A 125 -7.97 -10.29 8.76
N PRO A 126 -7.34 -11.35 9.35
CA PRO A 126 -5.94 -11.40 9.80
C PRO A 126 -4.92 -11.83 8.74
N ASP A 127 -5.37 -12.20 7.52
CA ASP A 127 -4.53 -12.76 6.47
C ASP A 127 -3.39 -11.79 6.09
N CYS A 128 -3.66 -10.49 6.08
CA CYS A 128 -2.67 -9.47 5.75
C CYS A 128 -1.43 -9.52 6.66
N PHE A 129 -1.58 -9.82 7.94
CA PHE A 129 -0.45 -9.93 8.87
C PHE A 129 0.45 -11.14 8.57
N TYR A 130 -0.18 -12.26 8.20
CA TYR A 130 0.51 -13.47 7.82
C TYR A 130 1.27 -13.28 6.51
N ILE A 131 0.59 -12.75 5.49
CA ILE A 131 1.12 -12.54 4.15
C ILE A 131 2.33 -11.58 4.20
N GLU A 132 2.19 -10.42 4.85
CA GLU A 132 3.29 -9.46 4.96
C GLU A 132 4.50 -10.09 5.64
N ARG A 133 4.31 -10.75 6.78
CA ARG A 133 5.41 -11.41 7.51
C ARG A 133 6.13 -12.41 6.63
N LYS A 134 5.39 -13.30 5.93
CA LYS A 134 5.97 -14.32 5.07
C LYS A 134 6.75 -13.73 3.88
N LEU A 135 6.23 -12.68 3.29
CA LEU A 135 6.90 -11.99 2.20
C LEU A 135 8.18 -11.30 2.68
N ARG A 136 8.16 -10.64 3.83
CA ARG A 136 9.34 -10.00 4.43
C ARG A 136 10.44 -10.99 4.82
N GLU A 137 10.07 -12.21 5.23
CA GLU A 137 11.03 -13.29 5.50
C GLU A 137 11.67 -13.83 4.22
N ARG A 138 10.96 -13.80 3.09
CA ARG A 138 11.33 -14.45 1.84
C ARG A 138 11.97 -13.51 0.81
N MET A 139 11.45 -12.30 0.67
CA MET A 139 11.88 -11.34 -0.34
C MET A 139 13.05 -10.49 0.14
N LYS A 140 13.94 -10.12 -0.80
CA LYS A 140 15.12 -9.27 -0.55
C LYS A 140 14.87 -7.79 -0.84
N ILE A 141 13.63 -7.44 -1.18
CA ILE A 141 13.16 -6.07 -1.39
C ILE A 141 12.19 -5.67 -0.27
N PRO A 142 12.01 -4.37 0.02
CA PRO A 142 11.05 -3.92 1.00
C PRO A 142 9.63 -4.40 0.68
N VAL A 143 8.94 -4.91 1.72
CA VAL A 143 7.52 -5.25 1.69
C VAL A 143 6.81 -4.48 2.78
N PHE A 144 5.74 -3.80 2.43
CA PHE A 144 5.00 -2.89 3.30
C PHE A 144 3.49 -3.09 3.08
N HIS A 145 2.72 -3.18 4.16
CA HIS A 145 1.27 -3.22 4.10
C HIS A 145 0.71 -1.87 4.59
N ASP A 146 0.15 -1.08 3.67
CA ASP A 146 -0.20 0.32 3.95
C ASP A 146 -1.32 0.46 4.98
N ASP A 147 -2.37 -0.36 4.90
CA ASP A 147 -3.48 -0.33 5.86
C ASP A 147 -3.04 -0.55 7.32
N GLN A 148 -1.94 -1.28 7.52
CA GLN A 148 -1.34 -1.46 8.84
C GLN A 148 -0.46 -0.27 9.20
N HIS A 149 0.64 -0.12 8.46
CA HIS A 149 1.76 0.72 8.84
C HIS A 149 1.56 2.19 8.44
N GLY A 150 0.97 2.45 7.26
CA GLY A 150 0.69 3.81 6.79
C GLY A 150 -0.27 4.51 7.74
N THR A 151 -1.37 3.86 8.09
CA THR A 151 -2.33 4.38 9.06
C THR A 151 -1.69 4.58 10.44
N ALA A 152 -0.89 3.63 10.92
CA ALA A 152 -0.20 3.74 12.22
C ALA A 152 0.77 4.92 12.26
N ILE A 153 1.52 5.17 11.18
CA ILE A 153 2.46 6.29 11.06
C ILE A 153 1.71 7.63 11.12
N VAL A 154 0.63 7.77 10.34
CA VAL A 154 -0.16 9.01 10.30
C VAL A 154 -0.81 9.29 11.65
N VAL A 155 -1.40 8.27 12.27
CA VAL A 155 -2.00 8.37 13.60
C VAL A 155 -0.97 8.72 14.67
N GLY A 156 0.20 8.07 14.64
CA GLY A 156 1.28 8.36 15.56
C GLY A 156 1.79 9.80 15.45
N ALA A 157 1.96 10.29 14.23
CA ALA A 157 2.37 11.68 13.97
C ALA A 157 1.30 12.68 14.45
N ALA A 158 0.02 12.42 14.15
CA ALA A 158 -1.08 13.26 14.61
C ALA A 158 -1.21 13.29 16.14
N ALA A 159 -1.10 12.12 16.78
CA ALA A 159 -1.14 12.02 18.24
C ALA A 159 0.03 12.76 18.89
N THR A 160 1.24 12.65 18.36
CA THR A 160 2.43 13.37 18.84
C THR A 160 2.21 14.88 18.78
N ASN A 161 1.74 15.39 17.64
CA ASN A 161 1.47 16.81 17.49
C ASN A 161 0.33 17.31 18.41
N ALA A 162 -0.75 16.51 18.54
CA ALA A 162 -1.85 16.85 19.45
C ALA A 162 -1.40 16.92 20.91
N LEU A 163 -0.50 16.03 21.33
CA LEU A 163 0.05 16.03 22.68
C LEU A 163 0.94 17.25 22.94
N LEU A 164 1.76 17.64 21.95
CA LEU A 164 2.56 18.87 22.04
C LEU A 164 1.68 20.10 22.22
N VAL A 165 0.60 20.23 21.43
CA VAL A 165 -0.35 21.35 21.54
C VAL A 165 -1.12 21.33 22.87
N ALA A 166 -1.44 20.12 23.37
CA ALA A 166 -2.17 19.95 24.64
C ALA A 166 -1.27 19.98 25.88
N GLU A 167 0.06 20.14 25.71
CA GLU A 167 1.07 20.10 26.79
C GLU A 167 0.97 18.82 27.64
N LYS A 168 0.75 17.66 26.99
CA LYS A 168 0.63 16.35 27.62
C LYS A 168 1.68 15.38 27.14
N ARG A 169 1.96 14.37 27.96
CA ARG A 169 2.86 13.27 27.61
C ARG A 169 2.05 12.03 27.21
N PHE A 170 2.66 11.09 26.50
CA PHE A 170 2.00 9.83 26.11
C PHE A 170 1.55 9.00 27.31
N GLU A 171 2.26 9.06 28.42
CA GLU A 171 1.91 8.33 29.64
C GLU A 171 0.64 8.86 30.33
N ASP A 172 0.28 10.11 30.05
CA ASP A 172 -0.85 10.81 30.67
C ASP A 172 -2.16 10.67 29.90
N ILE A 173 -2.14 9.94 28.76
CA ILE A 173 -3.32 9.77 27.91
C ILE A 173 -3.82 8.32 27.87
N LYS A 174 -5.08 8.20 27.49
CA LYS A 174 -5.72 6.93 27.19
C LYS A 174 -6.19 6.96 25.73
N VAL A 175 -5.70 6.02 24.94
CA VAL A 175 -6.11 5.87 23.54
C VAL A 175 -7.23 4.83 23.48
N VAL A 176 -8.32 5.18 22.81
CA VAL A 176 -9.45 4.28 22.56
C VAL A 176 -9.59 4.12 21.05
N SER A 177 -9.55 2.88 20.58
CA SER A 177 -9.79 2.54 19.17
C SER A 177 -11.16 1.88 19.03
N THR A 178 -11.94 2.33 18.04
CA THR A 178 -13.18 1.67 17.63
C THR A 178 -12.90 0.84 16.38
N GLY A 179 -12.91 -0.48 16.52
CA GLY A 179 -12.62 -1.45 15.49
C GLY A 179 -11.24 -2.10 15.61
N GLY A 180 -11.18 -3.39 15.31
CA GLY A 180 -9.98 -4.25 15.38
C GLY A 180 -9.42 -4.64 14.00
N GLY A 181 -9.57 -3.78 12.98
CA GLY A 181 -9.02 -4.03 11.64
C GLY A 181 -7.48 -3.91 11.57
N ALA A 182 -6.92 -4.03 10.38
CA ALA A 182 -5.48 -3.98 10.14
C ALA A 182 -4.79 -2.79 10.80
N ALA A 183 -5.39 -1.61 10.71
CA ALA A 183 -4.88 -0.37 11.31
C ALA A 183 -4.89 -0.39 12.85
N GLY A 184 -5.95 -0.94 13.47
CA GLY A 184 -6.12 -0.91 14.93
C GLY A 184 -5.11 -1.77 15.69
N SER A 185 -4.56 -2.81 15.05
CA SER A 185 -3.60 -3.73 15.65
C SER A 185 -2.18 -3.16 15.75
N GLN A 186 -1.87 -2.08 15.04
CA GLN A 186 -0.54 -1.47 14.94
C GLN A 186 -0.38 -0.18 15.76
N LEU A 187 -1.34 0.15 16.63
CA LEU A 187 -1.20 1.29 17.51
C LEU A 187 -0.04 1.10 18.50
N PRO A 188 0.72 2.16 18.83
CA PRO A 188 1.87 2.05 19.72
C PRO A 188 1.55 1.34 21.03
N SER A 189 2.31 0.30 21.35
CA SER A 189 2.12 -0.59 22.51
C SER A 189 2.38 0.05 23.88
N GLY A 190 2.64 1.35 23.94
CA GLY A 190 2.72 2.14 25.19
C GLY A 190 1.38 2.63 25.72
N SER A 191 0.32 2.55 24.94
CA SER A 191 -1.03 2.95 25.35
C SER A 191 -1.79 1.74 25.89
N ARG A 192 -2.31 1.84 27.12
CA ARG A 192 -3.26 0.82 27.63
C ARG A 192 -4.53 0.88 26.81
N ILE A 193 -4.71 -0.11 25.93
CA ILE A 193 -5.99 -0.31 25.26
C ILE A 193 -6.97 -0.87 26.30
N SER A 194 -7.94 -0.11 26.71
CA SER A 194 -9.02 -0.59 27.58
C SER A 194 -10.35 -0.47 26.85
N SER A 195 -11.11 -1.54 26.85
CA SER A 195 -12.54 -1.51 26.49
C SER A 195 -13.31 -0.57 27.43
N PRO A 196 -14.47 -0.04 27.03
CA PRO A 196 -15.17 1.07 27.71
C PRO A 196 -15.89 0.68 29.02
N ALA A 197 -15.27 -0.09 29.89
CA ALA A 197 -15.85 -0.47 31.17
C ALA A 197 -14.82 -0.29 32.30
N SER A 198 -14.65 0.92 32.79
CA SER A 198 -14.20 1.20 34.16
C SER A 198 -14.19 2.71 34.41
N SER A 199 -15.01 3.12 35.36
CA SER A 199 -15.19 4.49 35.87
C SER A 199 -14.02 4.93 36.73
N ALA A 200 -13.30 5.98 36.33
CA ALA A 200 -12.60 6.90 37.20
C ALA A 200 -12.28 8.21 36.46
N PRO A 201 -12.46 9.40 37.05
CA PRO A 201 -12.26 10.66 36.36
C PRO A 201 -10.80 11.11 36.46
N SER A 202 -10.00 10.76 35.50
CA SER A 202 -8.76 11.47 35.20
C SER A 202 -8.99 12.33 33.97
N LYS A 203 -8.38 13.52 33.90
CA LYS A 203 -8.45 14.43 32.75
C LYS A 203 -7.78 13.75 31.53
N SER A 204 -8.48 12.79 30.92
CA SER A 204 -7.97 12.01 29.79
C SER A 204 -8.35 12.70 28.49
N VAL A 205 -7.38 12.96 27.63
CA VAL A 205 -7.65 13.27 26.21
C VAL A 205 -7.99 11.95 25.54
N MET A 206 -9.21 11.86 25.04
CA MET A 206 -9.65 10.71 24.25
C MET A 206 -9.33 11.01 22.78
N VAL A 207 -8.36 10.31 22.23
CA VAL A 207 -8.12 10.29 20.78
C VAL A 207 -9.01 9.20 20.20
N LEU A 208 -10.10 9.60 19.55
CA LEU A 208 -10.98 8.67 18.86
C LEU A 208 -10.39 8.39 17.48
N ILE A 209 -9.91 7.17 17.29
CA ILE A 209 -9.49 6.68 15.97
C ILE A 209 -10.65 5.84 15.45
N SER A 210 -11.46 6.42 14.57
CA SER A 210 -12.45 5.68 13.80
C SER A 210 -11.75 5.13 12.54
N SER A 211 -11.65 3.82 12.42
CA SER A 211 -11.38 3.22 11.10
C SER A 211 -12.59 3.52 10.23
N CYS A 212 -12.39 4.22 9.12
CA CYS A 212 -13.44 4.68 8.21
C CYS A 212 -14.04 3.47 7.45
N ALA A 213 -14.73 2.58 8.16
CA ALA A 213 -15.37 1.38 7.61
C ALA A 213 -16.89 1.50 7.51
N SER A 214 -17.48 2.71 7.60
CA SER A 214 -18.92 2.87 7.37
C SER A 214 -19.37 4.30 7.10
N ALA A 215 -18.83 4.95 6.09
CA ALA A 215 -19.54 6.05 5.46
C ALA A 215 -20.48 5.45 4.41
N ARG A 216 -21.72 5.10 4.81
CA ARG A 216 -22.79 4.87 3.84
C ARG A 216 -22.96 6.17 3.07
N MET A 217 -22.56 6.18 1.81
CA MET A 217 -23.01 7.20 0.86
C MET A 217 -24.52 7.16 0.78
N PRO A 218 -25.23 8.30 0.88
CA PRO A 218 -26.66 8.33 0.63
C PRO A 218 -26.91 7.88 -0.82
N SER A 219 -27.81 6.92 -1.00
CA SER A 219 -28.27 6.43 -2.29
C SER A 219 -29.09 7.53 -2.99
N GLY A 220 -28.42 8.42 -3.71
CA GLY A 220 -29.05 9.37 -4.61
C GLY A 220 -29.49 8.61 -5.88
N ARG A 221 -30.77 8.23 -5.97
CA ARG A 221 -31.37 7.87 -7.25
C ARG A 221 -31.40 9.11 -8.14
N PRO A 222 -30.92 9.06 -9.38
CA PRO A 222 -31.26 10.13 -10.33
C PRO A 222 -32.76 10.03 -10.63
N SER A 223 -33.50 11.09 -10.36
CA SER A 223 -34.86 11.27 -10.81
C SER A 223 -34.86 11.38 -12.33
N THR A 224 -35.41 10.39 -13.03
CA THR A 224 -35.82 10.54 -14.40
C THR A 224 -37.03 11.48 -14.44
N GLY A 225 -36.83 12.65 -14.97
CA GLY A 225 -37.89 13.64 -15.25
C GLY A 225 -37.86 14.01 -16.73
N GLY A 226 -39.00 13.73 -17.39
CA GLY A 226 -39.57 14.40 -18.51
C GLY A 226 -38.76 14.68 -19.77
#